data_bff35104726595c7f8425b76bf639516
#
_entry.id   bff35104726595c7f8425b76bf639516
#
_cell.length_a   1.000
_cell.length_b   1.000
_cell.length_c   1.000
_cell.angle_alpha   90.00
_cell.angle_beta   90.00
_cell.angle_gamma   90.00
#
_symmetry.space_group_name_H-M   'P 1'
#
loop_
_entity.id
_entity.type
_entity.pdbx_description
1 polymer ?
#
loop_
_entity_poly.entity_id
_entity_poly.type
_entity_poly.pdbx_seq_one_letter_code
_entity_poly.pdbx_strand_id
1 'polypeptide(L)'
;MWQMDCICLDAVNCIQKRWAFFWSRWNRAEESAEAGKRSGSWLVGSRDIPLFYARVLEGMEALGILQSTEIDWEKYRPEALKARFEFDSDSPDELRLRPTLSYGDFTFSPLADEHVPREICRDVPAEFYISRLITRYFSYWEDESGELVIRGDEEALYQVLSEGMPQFQEVGEVWLSESVRHLRVLPPPEVSMGVSLGGGWLDLKIETAGIDPAELLQVLSEYRQKKKYYRMKNGEFLQLSGGGLQALDSLTADLGLTKSEFQAGERRYLPTVLFIWTVSRATAG
;
A
#
# COMPACT_ATOMS: atom_id res chain seq x y z
N MET A 1 -25.62 0.00 37.27
CA MET A 1 -25.38 -1.39 37.68
C MET A 1 -26.05 -2.29 36.67
N TRP A 2 -25.30 -2.94 35.85
CA TRP A 2 -25.78 -3.70 34.69
C TRP A 2 -25.58 -5.18 34.98
N GLN A 3 -26.58 -5.96 34.79
CA GLN A 3 -26.57 -7.39 35.06
C GLN A 3 -26.57 -8.13 33.71
N MET A 4 -25.56 -8.95 33.44
CA MET A 4 -25.49 -9.84 32.30
C MET A 4 -25.82 -11.25 32.73
N ASP A 5 -26.96 -11.76 32.28
CA ASP A 5 -27.41 -13.13 32.56
C ASP A 5 -26.97 -14.09 31.43
N CYS A 6 -26.22 -15.10 31.83
CA CYS A 6 -25.89 -16.31 31.10
C CYS A 6 -25.23 -16.21 29.72
N ILE A 7 -23.91 -16.37 29.68
CA ILE A 7 -23.11 -16.55 28.47
C ILE A 7 -22.81 -18.04 28.26
N CYS A 8 -23.04 -18.57 27.06
CA CYS A 8 -22.72 -19.95 26.70
C CYS A 8 -21.22 -20.21 26.71
N LEU A 9 -20.76 -21.37 27.20
CA LEU A 9 -19.34 -21.69 27.44
C LEU A 9 -18.44 -21.59 26.18
N ASP A 10 -19.01 -21.88 25.01
CA ASP A 10 -18.26 -21.84 23.73
C ASP A 10 -17.98 -20.42 23.23
N ALA A 11 -18.91 -19.50 23.50
CA ALA A 11 -18.72 -18.08 23.21
C ALA A 11 -17.64 -17.46 24.11
N VAL A 12 -17.58 -17.92 25.37
CA VAL A 12 -16.56 -17.52 26.34
C VAL A 12 -15.16 -17.93 25.89
N ASN A 13 -14.97 -19.10 25.33
CA ASN A 13 -13.67 -19.56 24.81
C ASN A 13 -13.18 -18.76 23.60
N CYS A 14 -14.07 -18.27 22.76
CA CYS A 14 -13.73 -17.40 21.64
C CYS A 14 -13.32 -16.00 22.11
N ILE A 15 -13.99 -15.48 23.12
CA ILE A 15 -13.70 -14.20 23.76
C ILE A 15 -12.42 -14.30 24.61
N GLN A 16 -12.12 -15.44 25.23
CA GLN A 16 -10.94 -15.71 26.06
C GLN A 16 -9.61 -15.43 25.35
N LYS A 17 -9.47 -15.85 24.12
CA LYS A 17 -8.22 -15.64 23.34
C LYS A 17 -7.90 -14.17 23.06
N ARG A 18 -8.90 -13.30 23.15
CA ARG A 18 -8.77 -11.84 22.96
C ARG A 18 -8.63 -11.05 24.29
N TRP A 19 -8.92 -11.66 25.46
CA TRP A 19 -9.21 -10.91 26.69
C TRP A 19 -8.66 -11.50 28.01
N ALA A 20 -7.41 -11.89 28.02
CA ALA A 20 -6.75 -12.43 29.23
C ALA A 20 -6.88 -11.54 30.49
N PHE A 21 -6.99 -10.22 30.33
CA PHE A 21 -7.08 -9.27 31.44
C PHE A 21 -8.47 -9.23 32.11
N PHE A 22 -9.55 -9.25 31.34
CA PHE A 22 -10.91 -9.33 31.89
C PHE A 22 -11.21 -10.72 32.47
N TRP A 23 -10.62 -11.74 31.86
CA TRP A 23 -10.79 -13.12 32.26
C TRP A 23 -10.18 -13.47 33.62
N SER A 24 -9.06 -12.88 33.98
CA SER A 24 -8.44 -13.09 35.30
C SER A 24 -9.33 -12.62 36.47
N ARG A 25 -10.20 -11.68 36.19
CA ARG A 25 -11.17 -11.16 37.16
C ARG A 25 -12.49 -11.97 37.19
N TRP A 26 -12.85 -12.58 36.06
CA TRP A 26 -13.98 -13.51 35.93
C TRP A 26 -13.73 -14.80 36.72
N ASN A 27 -12.57 -15.41 36.54
CA ASN A 27 -12.23 -16.67 37.24
C ASN A 27 -12.18 -16.53 38.78
N ARG A 28 -11.98 -15.34 39.30
CA ARG A 28 -12.01 -15.08 40.75
C ARG A 28 -13.45 -15.11 41.32
N ALA A 29 -14.47 -14.91 40.48
CA ALA A 29 -15.87 -15.02 40.87
C ALA A 29 -16.38 -16.47 40.79
N GLU A 30 -15.65 -17.38 40.14
CA GLU A 30 -16.02 -18.78 39.97
C GLU A 30 -15.81 -19.65 41.20
N GLU A 31 -15.01 -19.23 42.19
CA GLU A 31 -14.74 -20.04 43.38
C GLU A 31 -15.94 -20.19 44.35
N SER A 32 -17.08 -19.53 44.06
CA SER A 32 -18.24 -19.51 44.97
C SER A 32 -19.55 -20.00 44.38
N ALA A 33 -19.60 -20.68 43.22
CA ALA A 33 -20.86 -21.07 42.58
C ALA A 33 -21.07 -22.59 42.54
N GLU A 34 -22.12 -23.07 43.24
CA GLU A 34 -22.65 -24.42 43.12
C GLU A 34 -23.32 -24.66 41.77
N ALA A 35 -23.27 -25.92 41.31
CA ALA A 35 -23.66 -26.35 39.98
C ALA A 35 -25.11 -26.02 39.60
N GLY A 36 -25.34 -25.29 38.52
CA GLY A 36 -26.67 -25.21 37.92
C GLY A 36 -26.94 -24.02 37.00
N LYS A 37 -26.70 -22.81 37.37
CA LYS A 37 -26.78 -21.60 36.53
C LYS A 37 -25.78 -20.59 37.06
N ARG A 38 -24.76 -20.32 36.30
CA ARG A 38 -23.75 -19.32 36.68
C ARG A 38 -24.22 -17.94 36.21
N SER A 39 -24.57 -17.07 37.13
CA SER A 39 -24.82 -15.66 36.87
C SER A 39 -23.75 -14.83 37.54
N GLY A 40 -23.17 -13.87 36.82
CA GLY A 40 -22.22 -12.91 37.35
C GLY A 40 -22.59 -11.48 36.97
N SER A 41 -22.40 -10.54 37.88
CA SER A 41 -22.64 -9.12 37.61
C SER A 41 -21.34 -8.34 37.64
N TRP A 42 -21.16 -7.43 36.68
CA TRP A 42 -19.99 -6.57 36.60
C TRP A 42 -20.38 -5.11 36.62
N LEU A 43 -19.55 -4.32 37.28
CA LEU A 43 -19.65 -2.88 37.27
C LEU A 43 -18.60 -2.34 36.30
N VAL A 44 -19.04 -1.72 35.21
CA VAL A 44 -18.21 -1.00 34.28
C VAL A 44 -18.34 0.49 34.58
N GLY A 45 -17.26 1.16 34.85
CA GLY A 45 -17.23 2.61 35.06
C GLY A 45 -17.63 3.36 33.78
N SER A 46 -18.25 4.52 33.89
CA SER A 46 -18.68 5.31 32.74
C SER A 46 -17.56 5.62 31.75
N ARG A 47 -16.33 5.79 32.23
CA ARG A 47 -15.12 6.03 31.43
C ARG A 47 -14.66 4.80 30.64
N ASP A 48 -14.98 3.59 31.14
CA ASP A 48 -14.57 2.33 30.53
C ASP A 48 -15.65 1.77 29.58
N ILE A 49 -16.85 2.40 29.53
CA ILE A 49 -17.94 1.93 28.68
C ILE A 49 -17.58 1.91 27.20
N PRO A 50 -16.94 2.95 26.59
CA PRO A 50 -16.55 2.91 25.19
C PRO A 50 -15.58 1.76 24.88
N LEU A 51 -14.61 1.52 25.77
CA LEU A 51 -13.67 0.42 25.65
C LEU A 51 -14.38 -0.95 25.78
N PHE A 52 -15.31 -1.05 26.70
CA PHE A 52 -16.13 -2.27 26.90
C PHE A 52 -17.02 -2.51 25.67
N TYR A 53 -17.62 -1.46 25.11
CA TYR A 53 -18.40 -1.52 23.88
C TYR A 53 -17.54 -2.10 22.75
N ALA A 54 -16.47 -1.44 22.39
CA ALA A 54 -15.60 -1.80 21.25
C ALA A 54 -15.06 -3.23 21.36
N ARG A 55 -14.83 -3.67 22.58
CA ARG A 55 -14.09 -4.91 22.77
C ARG A 55 -14.91 -6.10 23.19
N VAL A 56 -16.03 -5.90 23.81
CA VAL A 56 -16.88 -6.97 24.35
C VAL A 56 -18.24 -7.00 23.68
N LEU A 57 -18.94 -5.86 23.66
CA LEU A 57 -20.32 -5.82 23.16
C LEU A 57 -20.40 -6.08 21.66
N GLU A 58 -19.51 -5.50 20.87
CA GLU A 58 -19.48 -5.72 19.42
C GLU A 58 -19.29 -7.22 19.08
N GLY A 59 -18.42 -7.90 19.83
CA GLY A 59 -18.25 -9.35 19.70
C GLY A 59 -19.47 -10.15 20.17
N MET A 60 -20.19 -9.68 21.17
CA MET A 60 -21.41 -10.34 21.68
C MET A 60 -22.60 -10.14 20.76
N GLU A 61 -22.75 -8.96 20.16
CA GLU A 61 -23.74 -8.68 19.12
C GLU A 61 -23.54 -9.60 17.90
N ALA A 62 -22.31 -9.69 17.41
CA ALA A 62 -21.95 -10.55 16.28
C ALA A 62 -22.26 -12.04 16.53
N LEU A 63 -22.21 -12.49 17.79
CA LEU A 63 -22.53 -13.85 18.19
C LEU A 63 -24.01 -14.04 18.53
N GLY A 64 -24.84 -12.98 18.49
CA GLY A 64 -26.25 -13.03 18.86
C GLY A 64 -26.53 -13.34 20.36
N ILE A 65 -25.55 -13.05 21.23
CA ILE A 65 -25.59 -13.35 22.65
C ILE A 65 -26.16 -12.16 23.43
N LEU A 66 -26.08 -10.96 22.89
CA LEU A 66 -26.56 -9.75 23.53
C LEU A 66 -28.10 -9.74 23.53
N GLN A 67 -28.71 -9.87 24.71
CA GLN A 67 -30.14 -9.63 24.86
C GLN A 67 -30.38 -8.19 25.31
N SER A 68 -31.36 -7.57 24.67
CA SER A 68 -31.72 -6.17 24.79
C SER A 68 -31.71 -5.63 26.20
N THR A 69 -31.31 -4.43 26.29
CA THR A 69 -31.28 -3.64 27.51
C THR A 69 -31.89 -2.27 27.22
N GLU A 70 -32.24 -1.59 28.29
CA GLU A 70 -32.75 -0.22 28.27
C GLU A 70 -31.66 0.81 27.89
N ILE A 71 -30.47 0.35 27.42
CA ILE A 71 -29.34 1.23 27.11
C ILE A 71 -29.32 1.50 25.63
N ASP A 72 -29.18 2.77 25.29
CA ASP A 72 -28.81 3.22 23.98
C ASP A 72 -27.27 3.09 23.80
N TRP A 73 -26.83 1.95 23.30
CA TRP A 73 -25.42 1.62 23.15
C TRP A 73 -24.73 2.50 22.10
N GLU A 74 -25.46 3.05 21.13
CA GLU A 74 -24.90 3.94 20.10
C GLU A 74 -24.22 5.18 20.69
N LYS A 75 -24.68 5.64 21.86
CA LYS A 75 -24.03 6.76 22.59
C LYS A 75 -22.62 6.43 23.10
N TYR A 76 -22.31 5.16 23.19
CA TYR A 76 -21.04 4.68 23.73
C TYR A 76 -20.16 4.02 22.67
N ARG A 77 -20.63 4.03 21.40
CA ARG A 77 -19.83 3.55 20.28
C ARG A 77 -18.59 4.43 20.14
N PRO A 78 -17.37 3.86 20.19
CA PRO A 78 -16.14 4.64 19.99
C PRO A 78 -16.13 5.24 18.61
N GLU A 79 -15.62 6.46 18.52
CA GLU A 79 -15.28 7.05 17.22
C GLU A 79 -14.27 6.17 16.48
N ALA A 80 -14.52 5.92 15.21
CA ALA A 80 -13.62 5.13 14.39
C ALA A 80 -12.32 5.89 14.14
N LEU A 81 -11.20 5.17 14.18
CA LEU A 81 -9.92 5.72 13.77
C LEU A 81 -9.99 6.10 12.29
N LYS A 82 -9.60 7.34 12.00
CA LYS A 82 -9.38 7.82 10.64
C LYS A 82 -7.91 8.21 10.48
N ALA A 83 -7.32 7.76 9.38
CA ALA A 83 -5.96 8.13 9.02
C ALA A 83 -5.97 9.00 7.77
N ARG A 84 -5.13 10.01 7.75
CA ARG A 84 -4.93 10.89 6.62
C ARG A 84 -3.45 11.06 6.35
N PHE A 85 -3.06 10.92 5.09
CA PHE A 85 -1.69 10.99 4.62
C PHE A 85 -1.59 12.09 3.57
N GLU A 86 -0.93 13.19 3.93
CA GLU A 86 -0.70 14.30 3.01
C GLU A 86 0.71 14.20 2.44
N PHE A 87 0.80 13.99 1.14
CA PHE A 87 2.05 13.93 0.41
C PHE A 87 2.30 15.22 -0.33
N ASP A 88 3.49 15.77 -0.16
CA ASP A 88 3.96 16.99 -0.83
C ASP A 88 5.39 16.82 -1.34
N SER A 89 5.83 17.73 -2.23
CA SER A 89 7.13 17.69 -2.84
C SER A 89 7.56 19.10 -3.29
N ASP A 90 8.73 19.54 -2.84
CA ASP A 90 9.33 20.79 -3.31
C ASP A 90 10.24 20.60 -4.52
N SER A 91 10.66 19.37 -4.79
CA SER A 91 11.52 19.04 -5.92
C SER A 91 11.27 17.61 -6.41
N PRO A 92 11.61 17.27 -7.66
CA PRO A 92 11.44 15.89 -8.17
C PRO A 92 12.16 14.82 -7.35
N ASP A 93 13.21 15.18 -6.60
CA ASP A 93 14.03 14.27 -5.80
C ASP A 93 13.62 14.21 -4.32
N GLU A 94 12.48 14.78 -4.00
CA GLU A 94 11.97 14.87 -2.63
C GLU A 94 10.52 14.41 -2.55
N LEU A 95 10.18 13.75 -1.45
CA LEU A 95 8.81 13.41 -1.08
C LEU A 95 8.65 13.62 0.42
N ARG A 96 7.66 14.41 0.79
CA ARG A 96 7.27 14.67 2.17
C ARG A 96 5.97 13.97 2.49
N LEU A 97 5.86 13.50 3.72
CA LEU A 97 4.63 12.92 4.25
C LEU A 97 4.29 13.58 5.59
N ARG A 98 3.07 14.10 5.69
CA ARG A 98 2.45 14.52 6.94
C ARG A 98 1.31 13.56 7.29
N PRO A 99 1.55 12.61 8.21
CA PRO A 99 0.52 11.68 8.65
C PRO A 99 -0.30 12.29 9.79
N THR A 100 -1.61 12.11 9.74
CA THR A 100 -2.53 12.56 10.79
C THR A 100 -3.51 11.44 11.12
N LEU A 101 -3.69 11.16 12.39
CA LEU A 101 -4.72 10.27 12.91
C LEU A 101 -5.81 11.07 13.62
N SER A 102 -7.06 10.61 13.54
CA SER A 102 -8.16 11.27 14.24
C SER A 102 -9.20 10.30 14.79
N TYR A 103 -9.76 10.68 15.93
CA TYR A 103 -10.96 10.10 16.54
C TYR A 103 -11.97 11.24 16.72
N GLY A 104 -13.02 11.26 15.91
CA GLY A 104 -13.94 12.39 15.85
C GLY A 104 -13.21 13.69 15.53
N ASP A 105 -13.35 14.68 16.41
CA ASP A 105 -12.70 15.99 16.26
C ASP A 105 -11.27 16.05 16.79
N PHE A 106 -10.82 15.02 17.49
CA PHE A 106 -9.46 14.98 18.04
C PHE A 106 -8.48 14.43 17.01
N THR A 107 -7.42 15.20 16.70
CA THR A 107 -6.38 14.85 15.73
C THR A 107 -5.01 14.85 16.39
N PHE A 108 -4.15 13.94 15.96
CA PHE A 108 -2.77 13.81 16.46
C PHE A 108 -1.85 13.18 15.41
N SER A 109 -0.54 13.36 15.57
CA SER A 109 0.45 12.67 14.74
C SER A 109 0.74 11.27 15.29
N PRO A 110 0.73 10.21 14.44
CA PRO A 110 1.00 8.85 14.90
C PRO A 110 2.44 8.62 15.38
N LEU A 111 3.32 9.57 15.10
CA LEU A 111 4.75 9.47 15.42
C LEU A 111 5.20 10.44 16.52
N ALA A 112 4.37 11.42 16.85
CA ALA A 112 4.64 12.33 17.95
C ALA A 112 4.21 11.70 19.28
N ASP A 113 4.95 12.03 20.36
CA ASP A 113 4.54 11.64 21.73
C ASP A 113 3.46 12.61 22.25
N GLU A 114 2.32 12.64 21.56
CA GLU A 114 1.20 13.48 21.92
C GLU A 114 0.30 12.77 22.92
N HIS A 115 -0.13 13.54 23.93
CA HIS A 115 -1.05 13.02 24.93
C HIS A 115 -2.47 12.91 24.40
N VAL A 116 -2.89 11.71 24.05
CA VAL A 116 -4.28 11.44 23.67
C VAL A 116 -5.15 11.39 24.93
N PRO A 117 -6.29 12.14 24.96
CA PRO A 117 -7.20 12.13 26.10
C PRO A 117 -7.69 10.72 26.46
N ARG A 118 -7.80 10.44 27.75
CA ARG A 118 -8.19 9.10 28.24
C ARG A 118 -9.63 8.72 27.91
N GLU A 119 -10.43 9.70 27.59
CA GLU A 119 -11.85 9.55 27.19
C GLU A 119 -11.97 8.95 25.79
N ILE A 120 -10.92 9.06 24.98
CA ILE A 120 -10.89 8.49 23.63
C ILE A 120 -10.56 7.00 23.72
N CYS A 121 -11.44 6.18 23.16
CA CYS A 121 -11.23 4.75 23.03
C CYS A 121 -10.33 4.47 21.80
N ARG A 122 -9.03 4.36 22.03
CA ARG A 122 -8.03 4.17 20.97
C ARG A 122 -8.05 2.75 20.40
N ASP A 123 -7.93 2.65 19.10
CA ASP A 123 -7.60 1.41 18.40
C ASP A 123 -6.07 1.26 18.26
N VAL A 124 -5.43 0.96 19.39
CA VAL A 124 -3.95 0.84 19.47
C VAL A 124 -3.37 -0.14 18.44
N PRO A 125 -3.98 -1.30 18.14
CA PRO A 125 -3.49 -2.17 17.07
C PRO A 125 -3.47 -1.50 15.69
N ALA A 126 -4.54 -0.77 15.32
CA ALA A 126 -4.61 -0.07 14.05
C ALA A 126 -3.60 1.09 13.99
N GLU A 127 -3.49 1.89 15.04
CA GLU A 127 -2.48 2.95 15.16
C GLU A 127 -1.06 2.41 15.01
N PHE A 128 -0.75 1.29 15.66
CA PHE A 128 0.54 0.64 15.56
C PHE A 128 0.82 0.12 14.15
N TYR A 129 -0.19 -0.46 13.50
CA TYR A 129 -0.07 -0.89 12.10
C TYR A 129 0.27 0.28 11.18
N ILE A 130 -0.44 1.41 11.33
CA ILE A 130 -0.21 2.63 10.55
C ILE A 130 1.20 3.18 10.81
N SER A 131 1.63 3.27 12.07
CA SER A 131 2.97 3.74 12.42
C SER A 131 4.06 2.86 11.81
N ARG A 132 3.86 1.53 11.81
CA ARG A 132 4.78 0.60 11.14
C ARG A 132 4.79 0.75 9.64
N LEU A 133 3.63 1.01 9.01
CA LEU A 133 3.55 1.27 7.58
C LEU A 133 4.35 2.52 7.22
N ILE A 134 4.18 3.60 7.98
CA ILE A 134 4.91 4.84 7.78
C ILE A 134 6.43 4.60 7.90
N THR A 135 6.87 4.00 9.01
CA THR A 135 8.31 3.79 9.29
C THR A 135 8.98 2.78 8.36
N ARG A 136 8.22 1.97 7.65
CA ARG A 136 8.73 1.09 6.59
C ARG A 136 9.27 1.87 5.40
N TYR A 137 8.62 2.97 5.04
CA TYR A 137 8.94 3.75 3.84
C TYR A 137 9.71 5.04 4.15
N PHE A 138 9.51 5.62 5.33
CA PHE A 138 10.12 6.87 5.73
C PHE A 138 11.05 6.65 6.92
N SER A 139 12.35 6.79 6.69
CA SER A 139 13.38 6.56 7.71
C SER A 139 13.78 7.83 8.45
N TYR A 140 13.46 9.01 7.92
CA TYR A 140 13.86 10.28 8.49
C TYR A 140 12.64 11.06 8.96
N TRP A 141 12.79 11.64 10.16
CA TRP A 141 11.87 12.57 10.78
C TRP A 141 12.52 13.95 10.77
N GLU A 142 11.84 14.96 10.29
CA GLU A 142 12.30 16.34 10.37
C GLU A 142 11.68 16.99 11.61
N ASP A 143 12.49 17.20 12.67
CA ASP A 143 12.05 17.57 14.03
C ASP A 143 11.25 18.88 14.10
N GLU A 144 11.51 19.86 13.21
CA GLU A 144 10.90 21.19 13.29
C GLU A 144 9.52 21.27 12.64
N SER A 145 9.24 20.47 11.62
CA SER A 145 7.98 20.49 10.87
C SER A 145 7.00 19.37 11.21
N GLY A 146 7.48 18.30 11.86
CA GLY A 146 6.70 17.09 12.09
C GLY A 146 6.43 16.29 10.80
N GLU A 147 7.19 16.56 9.75
CA GLU A 147 7.07 15.92 8.45
C GLU A 147 8.15 14.85 8.27
N LEU A 148 7.79 13.80 7.56
CA LEU A 148 8.75 12.76 7.15
C LEU A 148 9.21 13.06 5.74
N VAL A 149 10.51 13.00 5.51
CA VAL A 149 11.10 13.39 4.23
C VAL A 149 11.99 12.29 3.66
N ILE A 150 11.79 11.99 2.39
CA ILE A 150 12.72 11.24 1.55
C ILE A 150 13.36 12.27 0.62
N ARG A 151 14.70 12.37 0.62
CA ARG A 151 15.43 13.31 -0.22
C ARG A 151 16.64 12.64 -0.85
N GLY A 152 16.75 12.70 -2.20
CA GLY A 152 17.89 12.18 -2.95
C GLY A 152 18.01 10.65 -2.96
N ASP A 153 17.05 9.92 -2.44
CA ASP A 153 16.98 8.46 -2.48
C ASP A 153 15.90 8.01 -3.50
N GLU A 154 16.36 7.78 -4.73
CA GLU A 154 15.49 7.41 -5.85
C GLU A 154 14.81 6.06 -5.65
N GLU A 155 15.49 5.08 -5.04
CA GLU A 155 14.93 3.77 -4.75
C GLU A 155 13.80 3.87 -3.71
N ALA A 156 14.00 4.64 -2.64
CA ALA A 156 12.98 4.88 -1.63
C ALA A 156 11.76 5.62 -2.22
N LEU A 157 11.99 6.63 -3.07
CA LEU A 157 10.93 7.32 -3.80
C LEU A 157 10.11 6.34 -4.66
N TYR A 158 10.79 5.52 -5.45
CA TYR A 158 10.12 4.51 -6.27
C TYR A 158 9.31 3.54 -5.43
N GLN A 159 9.86 3.03 -4.32
CA GLN A 159 9.17 2.10 -3.42
C GLN A 159 7.92 2.71 -2.81
N VAL A 160 7.97 3.96 -2.36
CA VAL A 160 6.78 4.66 -1.84
C VAL A 160 5.72 4.79 -2.93
N LEU A 161 6.10 5.25 -4.11
CA LEU A 161 5.16 5.52 -5.21
C LEU A 161 4.55 4.23 -5.77
N SER A 162 5.33 3.14 -5.88
CA SER A 162 4.88 1.88 -6.48
C SER A 162 4.20 0.94 -5.51
N GLU A 163 4.71 0.81 -4.29
CA GLU A 163 4.26 -0.16 -3.30
C GLU A 163 3.58 0.49 -2.10
N GLY A 164 4.07 1.66 -1.66
CA GLY A 164 3.59 2.36 -0.47
C GLY A 164 2.24 3.02 -0.68
N MET A 165 2.05 3.74 -1.78
CA MET A 165 0.80 4.47 -2.06
C MET A 165 -0.45 3.58 -2.00
N PRO A 166 -0.48 2.39 -2.63
CA PRO A 166 -1.62 1.49 -2.49
C PRO A 166 -1.88 1.08 -1.03
N GLN A 167 -0.82 0.81 -0.25
CA GLN A 167 -0.96 0.41 1.15
C GLN A 167 -1.48 1.56 2.04
N PHE A 168 -1.05 2.81 1.77
CA PHE A 168 -1.61 3.98 2.46
C PHE A 168 -3.09 4.19 2.13
N GLN A 169 -3.49 3.95 0.87
CA GLN A 169 -4.89 4.06 0.44
C GLN A 169 -5.79 2.99 1.07
N GLU A 170 -5.26 1.82 1.41
CA GLU A 170 -6.01 0.76 2.10
C GLU A 170 -6.34 1.11 3.56
N VAL A 171 -5.51 1.93 4.21
CA VAL A 171 -5.64 2.22 5.64
C VAL A 171 -6.16 3.63 5.94
N GLY A 172 -6.25 4.51 4.94
CA GLY A 172 -6.71 5.88 5.16
C GLY A 172 -6.85 6.72 3.90
N GLU A 173 -7.15 7.99 4.09
CA GLU A 173 -7.24 8.96 3.00
C GLU A 173 -5.86 9.45 2.57
N VAL A 174 -5.58 9.40 1.27
CA VAL A 174 -4.32 9.88 0.69
C VAL A 174 -4.59 11.17 -0.10
N TRP A 175 -3.88 12.21 0.29
CA TRP A 175 -3.91 13.52 -0.38
C TRP A 175 -2.56 13.79 -1.03
N LEU A 176 -2.61 14.15 -2.32
CA LEU A 176 -1.42 14.42 -3.12
C LEU A 176 -1.45 15.88 -3.54
N SER A 177 -0.36 16.61 -3.28
CA SER A 177 -0.16 17.95 -3.86
C SER A 177 -0.02 17.86 -5.39
N GLU A 178 -0.16 18.98 -6.06
CA GLU A 178 0.02 19.05 -7.51
C GLU A 178 1.44 18.59 -7.93
N SER A 179 2.44 18.94 -7.13
CA SER A 179 3.84 18.55 -7.35
C SER A 179 4.01 17.01 -7.33
N VAL A 180 3.39 16.34 -6.35
CA VAL A 180 3.47 14.88 -6.22
C VAL A 180 2.71 14.15 -7.32
N ARG A 181 1.63 14.72 -7.84
CA ARG A 181 0.86 14.12 -8.95
C ARG A 181 1.68 13.92 -10.22
N HIS A 182 2.76 14.69 -10.39
CA HIS A 182 3.71 14.51 -11.48
C HIS A 182 4.74 13.40 -11.21
N LEU A 183 4.92 12.98 -9.93
CA LEU A 183 5.80 11.90 -9.54
C LEU A 183 5.04 10.57 -9.56
N ARG A 184 4.77 10.03 -10.73
CA ARG A 184 3.99 8.79 -10.87
C ARG A 184 4.81 7.65 -11.45
N VAL A 185 4.36 6.44 -11.18
CA VAL A 185 4.93 5.23 -11.74
C VAL A 185 4.10 4.81 -12.95
N LEU A 186 4.73 4.84 -14.12
CA LEU A 186 4.13 4.40 -15.37
C LEU A 186 4.27 2.87 -15.52
N PRO A 187 3.29 2.21 -16.12
CA PRO A 187 3.40 0.80 -16.45
C PRO A 187 4.54 0.55 -17.45
N PRO A 188 4.95 -0.71 -17.63
CA PRO A 188 5.92 -1.07 -18.65
C PRO A 188 5.52 -0.54 -20.03
N PRO A 189 6.48 -0.08 -20.86
CA PRO A 189 6.15 0.51 -22.14
C PRO A 189 5.56 -0.52 -23.11
N GLU A 190 4.51 -0.12 -23.80
CA GLU A 190 4.00 -0.87 -24.92
C GLU A 190 4.88 -0.65 -26.15
N VAL A 191 5.48 -1.73 -26.63
CA VAL A 191 6.34 -1.73 -27.82
C VAL A 191 5.59 -2.42 -28.95
N SER A 192 5.37 -1.71 -30.03
CA SER A 192 4.85 -2.28 -31.28
C SER A 192 5.93 -2.26 -32.37
N MET A 193 5.94 -3.31 -33.18
CA MET A 193 6.91 -3.46 -34.25
C MET A 193 6.17 -3.75 -35.55
N GLY A 194 6.36 -2.86 -36.52
CA GLY A 194 5.83 -2.99 -37.86
C GLY A 194 6.92 -3.42 -38.84
N VAL A 195 6.56 -4.31 -39.77
CA VAL A 195 7.43 -4.71 -40.86
C VAL A 195 6.68 -4.48 -42.17
N SER A 196 7.29 -3.75 -43.09
CA SER A 196 6.74 -3.53 -44.43
C SER A 196 7.76 -3.90 -45.48
N LEU A 197 7.25 -4.36 -46.66
CA LEU A 197 8.09 -4.71 -47.81
C LEU A 197 7.92 -3.65 -48.89
N GLY A 198 9.00 -2.96 -49.23
CA GLY A 198 9.02 -1.93 -50.26
C GLY A 198 10.29 -1.95 -51.09
N GLY A 199 10.21 -1.94 -52.44
CA GLY A 199 11.35 -1.85 -53.30
C GLY A 199 12.41 -2.95 -53.15
N GLY A 200 12.03 -4.15 -52.69
CA GLY A 200 12.96 -5.26 -52.46
C GLY A 200 13.67 -5.20 -51.12
N TRP A 201 13.28 -4.29 -50.22
CA TRP A 201 13.78 -4.13 -48.86
C TRP A 201 12.70 -4.36 -47.84
N LEU A 202 13.09 -4.81 -46.63
CA LEU A 202 12.25 -4.88 -45.47
C LEU A 202 12.52 -3.64 -44.61
N ASP A 203 11.46 -2.86 -44.41
CA ASP A 203 11.49 -1.73 -43.52
C ASP A 203 10.97 -2.17 -42.16
N LEU A 204 11.78 -2.10 -41.11
CA LEU A 204 11.42 -2.36 -39.74
C LEU A 204 11.13 -1.03 -39.05
N LYS A 205 9.91 -0.89 -38.52
CA LYS A 205 9.46 0.26 -37.75
C LYS A 205 9.21 -0.14 -36.31
N ILE A 206 9.82 0.56 -35.36
CA ILE A 206 9.62 0.36 -33.93
C ILE A 206 8.88 1.58 -33.40
N GLU A 207 7.73 1.34 -32.81
CA GLU A 207 6.92 2.36 -32.17
C GLU A 207 6.77 2.07 -30.68
N THR A 208 6.95 3.08 -29.85
CA THR A 208 6.80 3.03 -28.41
C THR A 208 5.81 4.11 -27.99
N ALA A 209 4.79 3.72 -27.25
CA ALA A 209 3.84 4.69 -26.72
C ALA A 209 4.49 5.52 -25.60
N GLY A 210 4.60 6.84 -25.84
CA GLY A 210 4.98 7.79 -24.80
C GLY A 210 6.47 7.88 -24.43
N ILE A 211 7.37 7.20 -25.17
CA ILE A 211 8.81 7.25 -24.95
C ILE A 211 9.52 7.79 -26.18
N ASP A 212 10.39 8.78 -25.98
CA ASP A 212 11.28 9.27 -27.04
C ASP A 212 12.24 8.15 -27.49
N PRO A 213 12.43 7.91 -28.80
CA PRO A 213 13.38 6.92 -29.30
C PRO A 213 14.79 7.04 -28.72
N ALA A 214 15.24 8.26 -28.45
CA ALA A 214 16.55 8.50 -27.82
C ALA A 214 16.59 8.02 -26.35
N GLU A 215 15.47 8.11 -25.64
CA GLU A 215 15.31 7.68 -24.25
C GLU A 215 15.13 6.16 -24.16
N LEU A 216 14.49 5.55 -25.17
CA LEU A 216 14.27 4.11 -25.26
C LEU A 216 15.58 3.30 -25.20
N LEU A 217 16.67 3.81 -25.73
CA LEU A 217 17.97 3.17 -25.61
C LEU A 217 18.50 3.13 -24.19
N GLN A 218 18.25 4.17 -23.41
CA GLN A 218 18.59 4.20 -21.99
C GLN A 218 17.72 3.23 -21.22
N VAL A 219 16.42 3.22 -21.49
CA VAL A 219 15.47 2.26 -20.92
C VAL A 219 15.93 0.82 -21.17
N LEU A 220 16.34 0.47 -22.39
CA LEU A 220 16.89 -0.86 -22.70
C LEU A 220 18.20 -1.16 -21.98
N SER A 221 19.08 -0.16 -21.84
CA SER A 221 20.32 -0.31 -21.10
C SER A 221 20.08 -0.65 -19.63
N GLU A 222 19.13 0.05 -18.99
CA GLU A 222 18.76 -0.20 -17.60
C GLU A 222 18.01 -1.54 -17.45
N TYR A 223 17.16 -1.89 -18.42
CA TYR A 223 16.52 -3.21 -18.48
C TYR A 223 17.53 -4.36 -18.52
N ARG A 224 18.60 -4.25 -19.35
CA ARG A 224 19.68 -5.23 -19.42
C ARG A 224 20.46 -5.36 -18.12
N GLN A 225 20.55 -4.29 -17.34
CA GLN A 225 21.12 -4.29 -16.00
C GLN A 225 20.19 -4.87 -14.93
N LYS A 226 18.98 -5.33 -15.32
CA LYS A 226 17.96 -5.88 -14.43
C LYS A 226 17.45 -4.90 -13.37
N LYS A 227 17.49 -3.61 -13.68
CA LYS A 227 16.83 -2.61 -12.83
C LYS A 227 15.31 -2.77 -12.88
N LYS A 228 14.65 -2.41 -11.80
CA LYS A 228 13.18 -2.51 -11.67
C LYS A 228 12.47 -1.38 -12.41
N TYR A 229 13.08 -0.23 -12.49
CA TYR A 229 12.53 0.99 -13.07
C TYR A 229 13.59 1.80 -13.81
N TYR A 230 13.12 2.73 -14.62
CA TYR A 230 13.89 3.80 -15.24
C TYR A 230 13.28 5.14 -14.87
N ARG A 231 14.09 6.09 -14.42
CA ARG A 231 13.63 7.44 -14.13
C ARG A 231 13.70 8.29 -15.38
N MET A 232 12.54 8.76 -15.82
CA MET A 232 12.43 9.62 -17.01
C MET A 232 12.90 11.04 -16.71
N LYS A 233 13.24 11.80 -17.76
CA LYS A 233 13.70 13.20 -17.63
C LYS A 233 12.67 14.14 -17.02
N ASN A 234 11.40 13.81 -17.12
CA ASN A 234 10.29 14.56 -16.51
C ASN A 234 10.06 14.20 -15.04
N GLY A 235 10.86 13.30 -14.46
CA GLY A 235 10.76 12.84 -13.08
C GLY A 235 9.85 11.63 -12.85
N GLU A 236 9.09 11.19 -13.84
CA GLU A 236 8.26 9.98 -13.75
C GLU A 236 9.12 8.73 -13.73
N PHE A 237 8.59 7.67 -13.09
CA PHE A 237 9.24 6.36 -13.07
C PHE A 237 8.55 5.43 -14.06
N LEU A 238 9.33 4.77 -14.90
CA LEU A 238 8.85 3.78 -15.85
C LEU A 238 9.23 2.38 -15.35
N GLN A 239 8.27 1.50 -15.19
CA GLN A 239 8.55 0.11 -14.81
C GLN A 239 9.26 -0.63 -15.94
N LEU A 240 10.34 -1.34 -15.60
CA LEU A 240 11.14 -2.13 -16.55
C LEU A 240 10.78 -3.62 -16.52
N SER A 241 9.51 -3.93 -16.37
CA SER A 241 8.99 -5.30 -16.40
C SER A 241 8.14 -5.50 -17.65
N GLY A 242 8.02 -6.74 -18.12
CA GLY A 242 7.08 -7.07 -19.21
C GLY A 242 7.71 -7.53 -20.51
N GLY A 243 6.89 -8.20 -21.33
CA GLY A 243 7.31 -8.89 -22.55
C GLY A 243 7.73 -7.96 -23.69
N GLY A 244 7.24 -6.70 -23.72
CA GLY A 244 7.58 -5.74 -24.76
C GLY A 244 9.06 -5.38 -24.80
N LEU A 245 9.64 -5.06 -23.64
CA LEU A 245 11.08 -4.77 -23.52
C LEU A 245 11.94 -6.00 -23.79
N GLN A 246 11.49 -7.18 -23.35
CA GLN A 246 12.19 -8.43 -23.65
C GLN A 246 12.22 -8.73 -25.15
N ALA A 247 11.07 -8.57 -25.84
CA ALA A 247 10.99 -8.76 -27.28
C ALA A 247 11.88 -7.77 -28.03
N LEU A 248 11.90 -6.51 -27.60
CA LEU A 248 12.74 -5.46 -28.19
C LEU A 248 14.22 -5.73 -27.95
N ASP A 249 14.59 -6.17 -26.76
CA ASP A 249 15.98 -6.52 -26.45
C ASP A 249 16.48 -7.68 -27.30
N SER A 250 15.70 -8.74 -27.43
CA SER A 250 15.99 -9.90 -28.28
C SER A 250 16.15 -9.46 -29.76
N LEU A 251 15.21 -8.65 -30.26
CA LEU A 251 15.26 -8.15 -31.62
C LEU A 251 16.51 -7.28 -31.89
N THR A 252 16.85 -6.39 -30.96
CA THR A 252 18.04 -5.52 -31.10
C THR A 252 19.34 -6.32 -31.11
N ALA A 253 19.40 -7.40 -30.32
CA ALA A 253 20.54 -8.31 -30.30
C ALA A 253 20.65 -9.13 -31.61
N ASP A 254 19.54 -9.73 -32.04
CA ASP A 254 19.47 -10.61 -33.21
C ASP A 254 19.75 -9.87 -34.52
N LEU A 255 19.28 -8.64 -34.64
CA LEU A 255 19.46 -7.81 -35.84
C LEU A 255 20.73 -6.93 -35.79
N GLY A 256 21.45 -6.92 -34.68
CA GLY A 256 22.67 -6.11 -34.53
C GLY A 256 22.40 -4.61 -34.75
N LEU A 257 21.27 -4.10 -34.23
CA LEU A 257 20.88 -2.70 -34.39
C LEU A 257 21.89 -1.78 -33.72
N THR A 258 22.43 -0.86 -34.49
CA THR A 258 23.31 0.19 -33.98
C THR A 258 22.49 1.29 -33.29
N LYS A 259 23.16 2.08 -32.45
CA LYS A 259 22.52 3.18 -31.74
C LYS A 259 21.87 4.22 -32.68
N SER A 260 22.53 4.53 -33.79
CA SER A 260 22.04 5.48 -34.79
C SER A 260 20.82 4.96 -35.56
N GLU A 261 20.76 3.65 -35.85
CA GLU A 261 19.65 3.02 -36.55
C GLU A 261 18.43 2.92 -35.63
N PHE A 262 18.66 2.65 -34.37
CA PHE A 262 17.61 2.61 -33.37
C PHE A 262 16.96 4.00 -33.16
N GLN A 263 17.79 5.06 -33.12
CA GLN A 263 17.31 6.45 -32.98
C GLN A 263 16.55 6.93 -34.23
N ALA A 264 16.89 6.43 -35.41
CA ALA A 264 16.12 6.72 -36.60
C ALA A 264 14.74 6.07 -36.66
N GLY A 265 14.49 5.06 -35.78
CA GLY A 265 13.22 4.33 -35.73
C GLY A 265 12.92 3.42 -36.92
N GLU A 266 13.81 3.43 -37.93
CA GLU A 266 13.65 2.73 -39.21
C GLU A 266 14.98 2.10 -39.66
N ARG A 267 14.91 0.87 -40.14
CA ARG A 267 16.03 0.22 -40.80
C ARG A 267 15.54 -0.64 -41.97
N ARG A 268 16.34 -0.64 -43.05
CA ARG A 268 16.10 -1.47 -44.22
C ARG A 268 16.96 -2.71 -44.19
N TYR A 269 16.34 -3.89 -44.32
CA TYR A 269 17.01 -5.17 -44.38
C TYR A 269 16.74 -5.87 -45.71
N LEU A 270 17.72 -6.65 -46.19
CA LEU A 270 17.47 -7.60 -47.25
C LEU A 270 16.50 -8.70 -46.71
N PRO A 271 15.53 -9.17 -47.52
CA PRO A 271 14.58 -10.19 -47.11
C PRO A 271 15.19 -11.47 -46.56
N THR A 272 16.40 -11.81 -46.98
CA THR A 272 17.17 -12.96 -46.54
C THR A 272 17.49 -12.96 -45.03
N VAL A 273 17.65 -11.79 -44.42
CA VAL A 273 17.99 -11.67 -43.01
C VAL A 273 16.79 -12.04 -42.11
N LEU A 274 15.57 -11.72 -42.54
CA LEU A 274 14.36 -12.04 -41.75
C LEU A 274 14.02 -13.54 -41.81
N PHE A 275 14.37 -14.20 -42.90
CA PHE A 275 14.16 -15.65 -43.03
C PHE A 275 15.02 -16.42 -42.01
N ILE A 276 16.26 -15.97 -41.76
CA ILE A 276 17.14 -16.57 -40.76
C ILE A 276 16.56 -16.39 -39.35
N TRP A 277 15.97 -15.22 -39.06
CA TRP A 277 15.39 -14.90 -37.76
C TRP A 277 14.14 -15.72 -37.45
N THR A 278 13.25 -15.92 -38.43
CA THR A 278 12.05 -16.77 -38.27
C THR A 278 12.40 -18.24 -38.09
N VAL A 279 13.40 -18.74 -38.77
CA VAL A 279 13.88 -20.13 -38.66
C VAL A 279 14.57 -20.37 -37.32
N SER A 280 15.40 -19.43 -36.85
CA SER A 280 16.08 -19.54 -35.55
C SER A 280 15.12 -19.56 -34.36
N ARG A 281 13.97 -18.89 -34.45
CA ARG A 281 12.94 -18.92 -33.40
C ARG A 281 12.05 -20.12 -33.43
N ALA A 282 11.81 -20.70 -34.61
CA ALA A 282 11.03 -21.92 -34.77
C ALA A 282 11.76 -23.18 -34.27
N THR A 283 13.11 -23.12 -34.16
CA THR A 283 13.93 -24.24 -33.67
C THR A 283 14.26 -24.13 -32.17
N ALA A 284 13.88 -23.04 -31.50
CA ALA A 284 14.14 -22.80 -30.07
C ALA A 284 12.86 -22.93 -29.20
N GLY A 285 11.74 -23.40 -29.74
CA GLY A 285 10.44 -23.62 -29.07
C GLY A 285 10.22 -25.09 -28.72
#